data_ed58b180a2b6959b17f5c58e6a2ea4b5
#
_entry.id   ed58b180a2b6959b17f5c58e6a2ea4b5
#
_cell.length_a   1.000
_cell.length_b   1.000
_cell.length_c   1.000
_cell.angle_alpha   90.00
_cell.angle_beta   90.00
_cell.angle_gamma   90.00
#
_symmetry.space_group_name_H-M   'P 1'
#
loop_
_entity.id
_entity.type
_entity.pdbx_description
1 polymer ?
#
loop_
_entity_poly.entity_id
_entity_poly.type
_entity_poly.pdbx_seq_one_letter_code
_entity_poly.pdbx_strand_id
1 'polypeptide(L)'
;MNGTNFRYYMINKPYNMVSQFVSSHSVGLLGDLDYNFPEGIHAVGRLDNHSEGLLILTTNKKITRLLFLSDTPHKRTYLVQVNNVLSPESLHLLQTGVTIRVKDGKDYTTPPCRVIIVQEPEKIYPCATSLSAYGPHTWLLITLTEGKFHQVRKMMGAIRHRCKRLIRISIEELTLGELKPGAVKEIEENIFFELLKINTPK
;
A
#
# COMPACT_ATOMS: atom_id res chain seq x y z
N MET A 1 -10.77 -26.49 24.19
CA MET A 1 -11.24 -25.45 23.26
C MET A 1 -10.21 -25.35 22.16
N ASN A 2 -10.53 -25.87 20.96
CA ASN A 2 -9.61 -25.74 19.81
C ASN A 2 -9.61 -24.28 19.37
N GLY A 3 -8.65 -23.52 19.86
CA GLY A 3 -8.41 -22.18 19.36
C GLY A 3 -8.08 -22.25 17.87
N THR A 4 -8.87 -21.63 17.03
CA THR A 4 -8.56 -21.45 15.61
C THR A 4 -7.24 -20.68 15.55
N ASN A 5 -6.15 -21.37 15.23
CA ASN A 5 -4.83 -20.76 15.11
C ASN A 5 -4.78 -20.00 13.79
N PHE A 6 -5.13 -18.71 13.81
CA PHE A 6 -5.06 -17.85 12.64
C PHE A 6 -3.60 -17.56 12.29
N ARG A 7 -3.34 -17.41 10.99
CA ARG A 7 -2.01 -17.11 10.48
C ARG A 7 -2.01 -15.75 9.80
N TYR A 8 -0.91 -15.03 9.97
CA TYR A 8 -0.75 -13.65 9.50
C TYR A 8 0.54 -13.53 8.73
N TYR A 9 0.46 -12.90 7.56
CA TYR A 9 1.61 -12.73 6.67
C TYR A 9 1.68 -11.30 6.17
N MET A 10 2.88 -10.82 5.95
CA MET A 10 3.14 -9.72 5.06
C MET A 10 3.86 -10.20 3.81
N ILE A 11 3.52 -9.63 2.68
CA ILE A 11 4.19 -9.87 1.41
C ILE A 11 4.65 -8.55 0.80
N ASN A 12 5.72 -8.60 0.05
CA ASN A 12 6.08 -7.52 -0.85
C ASN A 12 5.50 -7.83 -2.23
N LYS A 13 4.27 -7.36 -2.47
CA LYS A 13 3.58 -7.60 -3.74
C LYS A 13 4.38 -6.98 -4.90
N PRO A 14 4.80 -7.76 -5.91
CA PRO A 14 5.50 -7.22 -7.05
C PRO A 14 4.60 -6.37 -7.95
N TYR A 15 5.24 -5.58 -8.82
CA TYR A 15 4.57 -4.90 -9.94
C TYR A 15 3.90 -5.92 -10.86
N ASN A 16 2.82 -5.53 -11.52
CA ASN A 16 2.06 -6.36 -12.47
C ASN A 16 1.46 -7.65 -11.89
N MET A 17 1.07 -7.60 -10.62
CA MET A 17 0.38 -8.66 -9.90
C MET A 17 -0.89 -8.10 -9.24
N VAL A 18 -2.02 -8.82 -9.32
CA VAL A 18 -3.24 -8.46 -8.60
C VAL A 18 -3.26 -9.03 -7.19
N SER A 19 -3.96 -8.36 -6.27
CA SER A 19 -4.10 -8.79 -4.87
C SER A 19 -5.16 -9.90 -4.70
N GLN A 20 -5.09 -10.94 -5.53
CA GLN A 20 -6.07 -12.04 -5.61
C GLN A 20 -5.38 -13.36 -5.92
N PHE A 21 -5.99 -14.47 -5.48
CA PHE A 21 -5.54 -15.83 -5.78
C PHE A 21 -6.18 -16.41 -7.07
N VAL A 22 -7.24 -15.79 -7.55
CA VAL A 22 -7.94 -16.20 -8.78
C VAL A 22 -8.34 -14.96 -9.59
N SER A 23 -8.28 -15.08 -10.91
CA SER A 23 -8.72 -14.04 -11.85
C SER A 23 -9.21 -14.70 -13.14
N SER A 24 -10.17 -14.05 -13.80
CA SER A 24 -10.59 -14.39 -15.16
C SER A 24 -9.67 -13.82 -16.24
N HIS A 25 -8.70 -12.99 -15.87
CA HIS A 25 -7.76 -12.35 -16.77
C HIS A 25 -6.37 -12.96 -16.64
N SER A 26 -5.58 -12.92 -17.72
CA SER A 26 -4.17 -13.32 -17.72
C SER A 26 -3.32 -12.24 -17.03
N VAL A 27 -3.16 -12.38 -15.71
CA VAL A 27 -2.40 -11.45 -14.84
C VAL A 27 -1.68 -12.25 -13.77
N GLY A 28 -0.60 -11.71 -13.22
CA GLY A 28 0.09 -12.32 -12.07
C GLY A 28 -0.84 -12.38 -10.84
N LEU A 29 -0.87 -13.52 -10.17
CA LEU A 29 -1.71 -13.82 -9.02
C LEU A 29 -0.86 -14.02 -7.76
N LEU A 30 -1.47 -13.86 -6.58
CA LEU A 30 -0.80 -14.16 -5.30
C LEU A 30 -0.38 -15.64 -5.18
N GLY A 31 -1.10 -16.53 -5.86
CA GLY A 31 -0.76 -17.96 -5.93
C GLY A 31 0.48 -18.28 -6.77
N ASP A 32 0.95 -17.33 -7.59
CA ASP A 32 2.17 -17.48 -8.40
C ASP A 32 3.45 -17.19 -7.59
N LEU A 33 3.30 -16.71 -6.35
CA LEU A 33 4.43 -16.52 -5.45
C LEU A 33 4.99 -17.88 -5.01
N ASP A 34 6.32 -17.98 -4.92
CA ASP A 34 7.00 -19.18 -4.43
C ASP A 34 6.80 -19.34 -2.90
N TYR A 35 5.56 -19.64 -2.52
CA TYR A 35 5.16 -19.84 -1.13
C TYR A 35 3.92 -20.71 -1.00
N ASN A 36 3.97 -21.67 -0.09
CA ASN A 36 2.85 -22.58 0.21
C ASN A 36 1.90 -21.95 1.22
N PHE A 37 0.87 -21.28 0.73
CA PHE A 37 -0.12 -20.64 1.59
C PHE A 37 -1.09 -21.65 2.21
N PRO A 38 -1.48 -21.47 3.49
CA PRO A 38 -2.49 -22.31 4.11
C PRO A 38 -3.87 -22.11 3.49
N GLU A 39 -4.72 -23.10 3.65
CA GLU A 39 -6.12 -23.01 3.26
C GLU A 39 -6.83 -21.83 3.95
N GLY A 40 -7.74 -21.17 3.25
CA GLY A 40 -8.49 -20.02 3.76
C GLY A 40 -7.73 -18.72 3.77
N ILE A 41 -6.47 -18.69 3.27
CA ILE A 41 -5.68 -17.45 3.14
C ILE A 41 -6.37 -16.47 2.20
N HIS A 42 -6.36 -15.19 2.56
CA HIS A 42 -6.91 -14.11 1.73
C HIS A 42 -6.17 -12.78 1.98
N ALA A 43 -6.26 -11.88 1.00
CA ALA A 43 -5.66 -10.56 1.12
C ALA A 43 -6.53 -9.61 1.96
N VAL A 44 -5.88 -8.85 2.83
CA VAL A 44 -6.49 -7.78 3.64
C VAL A 44 -6.39 -6.46 2.88
N GLY A 45 -7.50 -6.07 2.26
CA GLY A 45 -7.51 -4.96 1.32
C GLY A 45 -6.84 -5.31 -0.01
N ARG A 46 -6.55 -4.27 -0.80
CA ARG A 46 -5.98 -4.44 -2.14
C ARG A 46 -4.88 -3.42 -2.42
N LEU A 47 -3.93 -3.81 -3.23
CA LEU A 47 -3.07 -2.95 -4.04
C LEU A 47 -3.45 -3.17 -5.51
N ASP A 48 -3.46 -2.09 -6.30
CA ASP A 48 -3.72 -2.19 -7.74
C ASP A 48 -2.65 -3.06 -8.42
N ASN A 49 -2.94 -3.54 -9.63
CA ASN A 49 -2.01 -4.35 -10.41
C ASN A 49 -0.62 -3.71 -10.54
N HIS A 50 -0.58 -2.40 -10.85
CA HIS A 50 0.65 -1.64 -11.01
C HIS A 50 1.15 -0.96 -9.72
N SER A 51 0.62 -1.33 -8.55
CA SER A 51 1.10 -0.89 -7.24
C SER A 51 1.85 -2.02 -6.56
N GLU A 52 2.88 -1.66 -5.81
CA GLU A 52 3.85 -2.58 -5.22
C GLU A 52 3.84 -2.50 -3.70
N GLY A 53 4.56 -3.41 -3.05
CA GLY A 53 4.92 -3.30 -1.65
C GLY A 53 4.02 -4.06 -0.69
N LEU A 54 3.92 -3.56 0.52
CA LEU A 54 3.30 -4.25 1.65
C LEU A 54 1.83 -4.59 1.39
N LEU A 55 1.53 -5.88 1.32
CA LEU A 55 0.18 -6.43 1.35
C LEU A 55 0.10 -7.45 2.48
N ILE A 56 -0.97 -7.38 3.27
CA ILE A 56 -1.24 -8.31 4.36
C ILE A 56 -2.08 -9.47 3.82
N LEU A 57 -1.71 -10.71 4.19
CA LEU A 57 -2.52 -11.89 3.99
C LEU A 57 -2.80 -12.55 5.35
N THR A 58 -3.97 -13.17 5.50
CA THR A 58 -4.34 -13.88 6.74
C THR A 58 -5.43 -14.90 6.50
N THR A 59 -5.55 -15.86 7.40
CA THR A 59 -6.71 -16.77 7.49
C THR A 59 -7.82 -16.20 8.37
N ASN A 60 -7.58 -15.07 9.07
CA ASN A 60 -8.56 -14.42 9.95
C ASN A 60 -9.43 -13.41 9.20
N LYS A 61 -10.66 -13.79 8.87
CA LYS A 61 -11.63 -12.97 8.11
C LYS A 61 -12.02 -11.65 8.80
N LYS A 62 -11.77 -11.50 10.11
CA LYS A 62 -12.12 -10.29 10.87
C LYS A 62 -11.16 -9.12 10.58
N ILE A 63 -9.93 -9.38 10.14
CA ILE A 63 -8.87 -8.36 10.00
C ILE A 63 -9.22 -7.25 9.00
N THR A 64 -9.85 -7.59 7.88
CA THR A 64 -10.27 -6.58 6.88
C THR A 64 -11.21 -5.54 7.51
N ARG A 65 -12.15 -5.99 8.35
CA ARG A 65 -13.08 -5.08 9.04
C ARG A 65 -12.35 -4.20 10.07
N LEU A 66 -11.46 -4.80 10.85
CA LEU A 66 -10.71 -4.09 11.88
C LEU A 66 -9.82 -2.98 11.31
N LEU A 67 -9.16 -3.23 10.17
CA LEU A 67 -8.22 -2.27 9.56
C LEU A 67 -8.88 -1.24 8.63
N PHE A 68 -9.98 -1.58 7.97
CA PHE A 68 -10.47 -0.74 6.87
C PHE A 68 -11.95 -0.34 6.97
N LEU A 69 -12.70 -0.94 7.88
CA LEU A 69 -14.13 -0.67 8.07
C LEU A 69 -14.46 -0.26 9.52
N SER A 70 -13.44 -0.07 10.36
CA SER A 70 -13.60 0.48 11.71
C SER A 70 -13.62 2.01 11.67
N ASP A 71 -14.14 2.63 12.72
CA ASP A 71 -14.14 4.09 12.90
C ASP A 71 -12.73 4.63 13.19
N THR A 72 -11.78 3.76 13.52
CA THR A 72 -10.38 4.14 13.76
C THR A 72 -9.63 4.19 12.44
N PRO A 73 -9.17 5.38 12.01
CA PRO A 73 -8.39 5.51 10.78
C PRO A 73 -6.98 4.95 10.97
N HIS A 74 -6.55 4.06 10.07
CA HIS A 74 -5.20 3.49 10.06
C HIS A 74 -4.32 4.12 8.99
N LYS A 75 -3.09 4.46 9.37
CA LYS A 75 -2.10 5.08 8.48
C LYS A 75 -1.57 4.07 7.48
N ARG A 76 -1.43 4.52 6.23
CA ARG A 76 -0.76 3.80 5.14
C ARG A 76 0.24 4.74 4.50
N THR A 77 1.48 4.34 4.48
CA THR A 77 2.55 5.16 3.91
C THR A 77 3.03 4.58 2.60
N TYR A 78 3.16 5.44 1.62
CA TYR A 78 3.53 5.10 0.26
C TYR A 78 4.80 5.85 -0.14
N LEU A 79 5.73 5.14 -0.76
CA LEU A 79 6.85 5.72 -1.51
C LEU A 79 6.40 5.84 -2.96
N VAL A 80 6.40 7.07 -3.49
CA VAL A 80 5.79 7.41 -4.78
C VAL A 80 6.82 8.08 -5.67
N GLN A 81 7.05 7.55 -6.86
CA GLN A 81 7.83 8.20 -7.91
C GLN A 81 6.89 8.89 -8.89
N VAL A 82 7.12 10.17 -9.12
CA VAL A 82 6.39 10.96 -10.12
C VAL A 82 7.33 11.50 -11.19
N ASN A 83 6.81 11.75 -12.39
CA ASN A 83 7.56 12.46 -13.42
C ASN A 83 7.76 13.93 -13.05
N ASN A 84 8.83 14.51 -13.57
CA ASN A 84 9.24 15.89 -13.39
C ASN A 84 9.61 16.24 -11.94
N VAL A 85 10.25 17.41 -11.78
CA VAL A 85 10.55 18.00 -10.48
C VAL A 85 9.27 18.61 -9.91
N LEU A 86 8.96 18.28 -8.66
CA LEU A 86 7.78 18.81 -7.99
C LEU A 86 8.04 20.23 -7.49
N SER A 87 7.13 21.15 -7.81
CA SER A 87 7.22 22.52 -7.29
C SER A 87 6.74 22.62 -5.83
N PRO A 88 7.18 23.66 -5.08
CA PRO A 88 6.68 23.91 -3.72
C PRO A 88 5.16 24.07 -3.66
N GLU A 89 4.55 24.69 -4.66
CA GLU A 89 3.09 24.87 -4.77
C GLU A 89 2.37 23.53 -4.92
N SER A 90 2.89 22.65 -5.79
CA SER A 90 2.36 21.31 -5.98
C SER A 90 2.48 20.46 -4.71
N LEU A 91 3.60 20.58 -3.99
CA LEU A 91 3.79 19.93 -2.69
C LEU A 91 2.77 20.44 -1.67
N HIS A 92 2.57 21.75 -1.58
CA HIS A 92 1.59 22.37 -0.67
C HIS A 92 0.17 21.90 -0.95
N LEU A 93 -0.23 21.84 -2.23
CA LEU A 93 -1.54 21.31 -2.63
C LEU A 93 -1.75 19.86 -2.16
N LEU A 94 -0.75 19.01 -2.31
CA LEU A 94 -0.83 17.63 -1.82
C LEU A 94 -0.98 17.55 -0.30
N GLN A 95 -0.31 18.44 0.42
CA GLN A 95 -0.33 18.48 1.90
C GLN A 95 -1.66 19.00 2.45
N THR A 96 -2.28 19.97 1.78
CA THR A 96 -3.52 20.64 2.23
C THR A 96 -4.80 19.98 1.71
N GLY A 97 -4.66 19.18 0.64
CA GLY A 97 -5.77 18.47 0.02
C GLY A 97 -5.99 18.88 -1.43
N VAL A 98 -6.26 17.90 -2.27
CA VAL A 98 -6.53 18.08 -3.71
C VAL A 98 -7.88 17.48 -4.08
N THR A 99 -8.57 18.11 -5.02
CA THR A 99 -9.81 17.56 -5.57
C THR A 99 -9.49 16.48 -6.59
N ILE A 100 -10.05 15.29 -6.36
CA ILE A 100 -9.92 14.12 -7.24
C ILE A 100 -11.31 13.63 -7.63
N ARG A 101 -11.43 13.03 -8.80
CA ARG A 101 -12.67 12.39 -9.23
C ARG A 101 -12.76 10.97 -8.66
N VAL A 102 -13.78 10.70 -7.84
CA VAL A 102 -14.03 9.38 -7.25
C VAL A 102 -15.03 8.58 -8.08
N LYS A 103 -15.51 7.48 -7.53
CA LYS A 103 -16.54 6.65 -8.17
C LYS A 103 -17.77 7.51 -8.51
N ASP A 104 -18.45 7.14 -9.59
CA ASP A 104 -19.65 7.83 -10.12
C ASP A 104 -19.40 9.28 -10.61
N GLY A 105 -18.14 9.63 -10.89
CA GLY A 105 -17.78 10.93 -11.45
C GLY A 105 -17.88 12.10 -10.47
N LYS A 106 -18.07 11.83 -9.18
CA LYS A 106 -18.16 12.88 -8.14
C LYS A 106 -16.78 13.43 -7.81
N ASP A 107 -16.72 14.71 -7.55
CA ASP A 107 -15.53 15.37 -7.05
C ASP A 107 -15.41 15.13 -5.53
N TYR A 108 -14.19 14.86 -5.08
CA TYR A 108 -13.84 14.63 -3.69
C TYR A 108 -12.53 15.34 -3.36
N THR A 109 -12.56 16.23 -2.38
CA THR A 109 -11.33 16.86 -1.88
C THR A 109 -10.72 15.98 -0.79
N THR A 110 -9.48 15.55 -0.99
CA THR A 110 -8.77 14.74 -0.01
C THR A 110 -8.51 15.53 1.27
N PRO A 111 -8.55 14.90 2.43
CA PRO A 111 -8.14 15.57 3.66
C PRO A 111 -6.64 15.92 3.60
N PRO A 112 -6.18 16.89 4.42
CA PRO A 112 -4.76 17.14 4.60
C PRO A 112 -4.02 15.86 4.97
N CYS A 113 -2.81 15.70 4.39
CA CYS A 113 -2.00 14.52 4.63
C CYS A 113 -0.50 14.87 4.69
N ARG A 114 0.28 13.98 5.28
CA ARG A 114 1.73 14.17 5.31
C ARG A 114 2.33 13.79 3.96
N VAL A 115 3.01 14.76 3.33
CA VAL A 115 3.78 14.56 2.10
C VAL A 115 5.15 15.19 2.27
N ILE A 116 6.21 14.45 1.99
CA ILE A 116 7.60 14.95 1.99
C ILE A 116 8.33 14.49 0.73
N ILE A 117 9.23 15.31 0.22
CA ILE A 117 10.15 14.95 -0.85
C ILE A 117 11.27 14.09 -0.27
N VAL A 118 11.60 13.00 -0.96
CA VAL A 118 12.61 12.02 -0.58
C VAL A 118 13.78 12.14 -1.56
N GLN A 119 14.99 12.39 -1.03
CA GLN A 119 16.21 12.49 -1.86
C GLN A 119 16.85 11.12 -2.09
N GLU A 120 16.78 10.23 -1.11
CA GLU A 120 17.43 8.92 -1.11
C GLU A 120 16.37 7.82 -0.87
N PRO A 121 15.53 7.50 -1.89
CA PRO A 121 14.43 6.55 -1.75
C PRO A 121 14.90 5.12 -1.41
N GLU A 122 16.12 4.76 -1.79
CA GLU A 122 16.74 3.47 -1.47
C GLU A 122 17.02 3.28 0.01
N LYS A 123 17.19 4.35 0.78
CA LYS A 123 17.29 4.27 2.26
C LYS A 123 15.95 3.91 2.92
N ILE A 124 14.83 4.15 2.23
CA ILE A 124 13.49 3.81 2.69
C ILE A 124 13.10 2.41 2.20
N TYR A 125 13.42 2.12 0.95
CA TYR A 125 13.15 0.84 0.31
C TYR A 125 14.30 0.50 -0.65
N PRO A 126 15.14 -0.51 -0.36
CA PRO A 126 16.35 -0.81 -1.12
C PRO A 126 16.13 -1.06 -2.61
N CYS A 127 14.94 -1.56 -3.00
CA CYS A 127 14.58 -1.78 -4.40
C CYS A 127 13.89 -0.57 -5.06
N ALA A 128 13.90 0.62 -4.45
CA ALA A 128 13.23 1.81 -4.99
C ALA A 128 13.74 2.17 -6.39
N THR A 129 15.05 2.16 -6.59
CA THR A 129 15.72 2.58 -7.84
C THR A 129 15.98 1.44 -8.83
N SER A 130 15.55 0.20 -8.53
CA SER A 130 15.78 -0.97 -9.39
C SER A 130 15.15 -0.88 -10.79
N LEU A 131 14.11 -0.03 -10.95
CA LEU A 131 13.52 0.30 -12.23
C LEU A 131 13.94 1.73 -12.60
N SER A 132 14.84 1.86 -13.56
CA SER A 132 15.36 3.14 -14.01
C SER A 132 14.23 4.05 -14.52
N ALA A 133 14.10 5.23 -13.91
CA ALA A 133 13.24 6.28 -14.45
C ALA A 133 14.10 7.17 -15.36
N TYR A 134 13.86 7.11 -16.65
CA TYR A 134 14.44 8.08 -17.58
C TYR A 134 13.83 9.47 -17.36
N GLY A 135 14.66 10.48 -17.32
CA GLY A 135 14.28 11.90 -17.22
C GLY A 135 14.04 12.39 -15.78
N PRO A 136 13.70 13.68 -15.64
CA PRO A 136 13.45 14.31 -14.36
C PRO A 136 12.31 13.61 -13.61
N HIS A 137 12.49 13.41 -12.32
CA HIS A 137 11.49 12.79 -11.47
C HIS A 137 11.66 13.22 -10.01
N THR A 138 10.62 13.04 -9.22
CA THR A 138 10.64 13.30 -7.77
C THR A 138 10.13 12.07 -7.03
N TRP A 139 10.79 11.73 -5.92
CA TRP A 139 10.30 10.76 -4.97
C TRP A 139 9.59 11.45 -3.81
N LEU A 140 8.45 10.91 -3.42
CA LEU A 140 7.62 11.41 -2.34
C LEU A 140 7.32 10.30 -1.34
N LEU A 141 7.23 10.66 -0.07
CA LEU A 141 6.66 9.82 0.96
C LEU A 141 5.30 10.40 1.35
N ILE A 142 4.22 9.64 1.15
CA ILE A 142 2.84 10.08 1.37
C ILE A 142 2.19 9.17 2.40
N THR A 143 1.64 9.76 3.48
CA THR A 143 0.88 9.01 4.50
C THR A 143 -0.58 9.41 4.47
N LEU A 144 -1.45 8.43 4.23
CA LEU A 144 -2.90 8.58 4.19
C LEU A 144 -3.56 7.76 5.30
N THR A 145 -4.71 8.23 5.77
CA THR A 145 -5.58 7.50 6.72
C THR A 145 -6.84 6.95 6.06
N GLU A 146 -7.02 7.21 4.78
CA GLU A 146 -8.15 6.74 3.96
C GLU A 146 -7.65 6.05 2.68
N GLY A 147 -8.55 5.39 1.95
CA GLY A 147 -8.19 4.69 0.72
C GLY A 147 -9.32 4.68 -0.30
N LYS A 148 -9.43 5.73 -1.12
CA LYS A 148 -10.32 5.74 -2.29
C LYS A 148 -9.65 5.01 -3.47
N PHE A 149 -10.45 4.55 -4.40
CA PHE A 149 -9.97 3.87 -5.60
C PHE A 149 -8.96 4.71 -6.38
N HIS A 150 -7.75 4.19 -6.56
CA HIS A 150 -6.60 4.83 -7.18
C HIS A 150 -6.22 6.19 -6.58
N GLN A 151 -6.48 6.41 -5.28
CA GLN A 151 -6.39 7.74 -4.66
C GLN A 151 -5.06 8.43 -4.90
N VAL A 152 -3.92 7.81 -4.54
CA VAL A 152 -2.59 8.42 -4.72
C VAL A 152 -2.34 8.77 -6.19
N ARG A 153 -2.66 7.87 -7.13
CA ARG A 153 -2.49 8.12 -8.57
C ARG A 153 -3.33 9.31 -9.04
N LYS A 154 -4.55 9.44 -8.55
CA LYS A 154 -5.44 10.58 -8.86
C LYS A 154 -4.94 11.88 -8.24
N MET A 155 -4.42 11.84 -7.01
CA MET A 155 -3.80 13.01 -6.36
C MET A 155 -2.62 13.53 -7.19
N MET A 156 -1.75 12.63 -7.67
CA MET A 156 -0.64 13.01 -8.55
C MET A 156 -1.16 13.60 -9.87
N GLY A 157 -2.17 13.01 -10.46
CA GLY A 157 -2.82 13.52 -11.68
C GLY A 157 -3.42 14.91 -11.49
N ALA A 158 -4.02 15.20 -10.34
CA ALA A 158 -4.63 16.49 -10.02
C ALA A 158 -3.60 17.64 -10.01
N ILE A 159 -2.36 17.36 -9.62
CA ILE A 159 -1.23 18.31 -9.67
C ILE A 159 -0.40 18.20 -10.97
N ARG A 160 -0.94 17.52 -12.00
CA ARG A 160 -0.32 17.32 -13.33
C ARG A 160 1.01 16.55 -13.31
N HIS A 161 1.21 15.69 -12.31
CA HIS A 161 2.33 14.77 -12.25
C HIS A 161 1.86 13.33 -12.46
N ARG A 162 2.51 12.60 -13.37
CA ARG A 162 2.19 11.18 -13.60
C ARG A 162 2.88 10.32 -12.53
N CYS A 163 2.10 9.52 -11.80
CA CYS A 163 2.64 8.51 -10.91
C CYS A 163 3.32 7.39 -11.71
N LYS A 164 4.63 7.28 -11.62
CA LYS A 164 5.47 6.25 -12.26
C LYS A 164 5.50 4.96 -11.45
N ARG A 165 5.85 5.07 -10.18
CA ARG A 165 5.88 3.97 -9.22
C ARG A 165 5.08 4.30 -7.97
N LEU A 166 4.44 3.29 -7.41
CA LEU A 166 3.66 3.41 -6.17
C LEU A 166 3.89 2.17 -5.32
N ILE A 167 4.61 2.35 -4.22
CA ILE A 167 5.03 1.28 -3.33
C ILE A 167 4.47 1.55 -1.94
N ARG A 168 3.61 0.68 -1.41
CA ARG A 168 3.18 0.80 -0.02
C ARG A 168 4.27 0.25 0.89
N ILE A 169 4.87 1.11 1.69
CA ILE A 169 6.00 0.76 2.57
C ILE A 169 5.57 0.44 3.99
N SER A 170 4.40 0.93 4.44
CA SER A 170 3.88 0.56 5.76
C SER A 170 2.35 0.66 5.87
N ILE A 171 1.82 -0.07 6.84
CA ILE A 171 0.48 0.09 7.42
C ILE A 171 0.71 0.19 8.93
N GLU A 172 0.37 1.32 9.53
CA GLU A 172 0.76 1.70 10.91
C GLU A 172 2.26 1.49 11.13
N GLU A 173 2.66 0.71 12.13
CA GLU A 173 4.06 0.41 12.43
C GLU A 173 4.56 -0.86 11.70
N LEU A 174 3.67 -1.60 11.04
CA LEU A 174 4.08 -2.73 10.20
C LEU A 174 4.73 -2.20 8.93
N THR A 175 6.04 -2.34 8.83
CA THR A 175 6.86 -1.84 7.74
C THR A 175 7.33 -2.95 6.81
N LEU A 176 7.47 -2.62 5.52
CA LEU A 176 8.00 -3.53 4.50
C LEU A 176 9.47 -3.91 4.77
N GLY A 177 10.27 -2.96 5.30
CA GLY A 177 11.68 -3.16 5.56
C GLY A 177 12.45 -3.63 4.32
N GLU A 178 13.30 -4.62 4.51
CA GLU A 178 14.16 -5.22 3.46
C GLU A 178 13.50 -6.39 2.73
N LEU A 179 12.20 -6.64 2.95
CA LEU A 179 11.50 -7.74 2.29
C LEU A 179 11.53 -7.54 0.78
N LYS A 180 12.17 -8.47 0.06
CA LYS A 180 12.34 -8.41 -1.40
C LYS A 180 11.01 -8.56 -2.14
N PRO A 181 10.86 -7.98 -3.35
CA PRO A 181 9.67 -8.21 -4.17
C PRO A 181 9.38 -9.71 -4.37
N GLY A 182 8.14 -10.11 -4.16
CA GLY A 182 7.70 -11.51 -4.21
C GLY A 182 7.92 -12.30 -2.92
N ALA A 183 8.70 -11.78 -1.97
CA ALA A 183 8.94 -12.48 -0.71
C ALA A 183 7.75 -12.39 0.24
N VAL A 184 7.59 -13.44 1.04
CA VAL A 184 6.55 -13.63 2.05
C VAL A 184 7.21 -13.78 3.42
N LYS A 185 6.64 -13.13 4.45
CA LYS A 185 7.06 -13.27 5.83
C LYS A 185 5.84 -13.53 6.71
N GLU A 186 5.87 -14.61 7.47
CA GLU A 186 4.88 -14.87 8.52
C GLU A 186 5.16 -14.01 9.75
N ILE A 187 4.10 -13.57 10.43
CA ILE A 187 4.16 -12.68 11.59
C ILE A 187 3.38 -13.35 12.73
N GLU A 188 3.97 -13.37 13.91
CA GLU A 188 3.33 -13.80 15.14
C GLU A 188 2.08 -12.96 15.43
N GLU A 189 1.00 -13.59 15.91
CA GLU A 189 -0.29 -12.93 16.12
C GLU A 189 -0.21 -11.69 17.01
N ASN A 190 0.45 -11.81 18.17
CA ASN A 190 0.63 -10.70 19.11
C ASN A 190 1.37 -9.51 18.49
N ILE A 191 2.47 -9.78 17.76
CA ILE A 191 3.26 -8.77 17.06
C ILE A 191 2.43 -8.13 15.93
N PHE A 192 1.65 -8.93 15.20
CA PHE A 192 0.79 -8.45 14.13
C PHE A 192 -0.25 -7.43 14.65
N PHE A 193 -0.94 -7.74 15.75
CA PHE A 193 -1.92 -6.86 16.36
C PHE A 193 -1.29 -5.59 16.94
N GLU A 194 -0.15 -5.72 17.61
CA GLU A 194 0.62 -4.60 18.15
C GLU A 194 1.04 -3.61 17.05
N LEU A 195 1.73 -4.11 16.00
CA LEU A 195 2.24 -3.27 14.91
C LEU A 195 1.13 -2.59 14.11
N LEU A 196 -0.03 -3.20 14.00
CA LEU A 196 -1.19 -2.63 13.30
C LEU A 196 -2.09 -1.78 14.21
N LYS A 197 -1.80 -1.70 15.51
CA LYS A 197 -2.58 -0.94 16.50
C LYS A 197 -4.07 -1.31 16.51
N ILE A 198 -4.35 -2.61 16.37
CA ILE A 198 -5.71 -3.16 16.44
C ILE A 198 -5.85 -4.05 17.67
N ASN A 199 -7.02 -3.98 18.32
CA ASN A 199 -7.29 -4.81 19.47
C ASN A 199 -7.50 -6.27 19.05
N THR A 200 -6.91 -7.20 19.78
CA THR A 200 -7.19 -8.63 19.62
C THR A 200 -8.68 -8.88 19.83
N PRO A 201 -9.40 -9.46 18.88
CA PRO A 201 -10.81 -9.79 19.09
C PRO A 201 -10.94 -10.77 20.26
N LYS A 202 -11.72 -10.38 21.26
CA LYS A 202 -12.12 -11.29 22.35
C LYS A 202 -12.97 -12.43 21.81
#